data_12ef917d748a6f2efb6214ac217cc963
#
_entry.id   12ef917d748a6f2efb6214ac217cc963
#
_cell.length_a   1.000
_cell.length_b   1.000
_cell.length_c   1.000
_cell.angle_alpha   90.00
_cell.angle_beta   90.00
_cell.angle_gamma   90.00
#
_symmetry.space_group_name_H-M   'P 1'
#
loop_
_entity.id
_entity.type
_entity.pdbx_description
1 polymer ?
#
loop_
_entity_poly.entity_id
_entity_poly.type
_entity_poly.pdbx_seq_one_letter_code
_entity_poly.pdbx_strand_id
1 'polypeptide(L)'
;MLKVWKDLVSHELQNTKIHFSEKKLNLVPEEDLGLSVGGFFHSPHTSYVSLMGGASLGVQYKRRNHTFLLDFSFGFGKDKVEFETSDGWIEEGDLLLNGQLSLNYGYQFRSSSRIALTPFAGMGLSSYELSADVDEDEVVPRKMGPSLNAGLCLDWTFRQNVDIRDEFGYINQNRRQIRIRPYFSLVHYHGELGWVPSFNISVSFLINELL
;
A
#
# COMPACT_ATOMS: atom_id res chain seq x y z
N MET A 1 -55.75 1.12 -20.03
CA MET A 1 -55.10 2.30 -19.38
C MET A 1 -54.05 1.95 -18.37
N LEU A 2 -54.27 1.05 -17.42
CA LEU A 2 -53.26 0.67 -16.38
C LEU A 2 -51.97 0.02 -16.93
N LYS A 3 -52.03 -0.70 -18.06
CA LYS A 3 -50.87 -1.39 -18.65
C LYS A 3 -49.89 -0.39 -19.30
N VAL A 4 -50.42 0.63 -19.98
CA VAL A 4 -49.64 1.70 -20.61
C VAL A 4 -48.89 2.54 -19.56
N TRP A 5 -49.51 2.79 -18.41
CA TRP A 5 -48.87 3.51 -17.32
C TRP A 5 -47.75 2.70 -16.66
N LYS A 6 -47.90 1.40 -16.51
CA LYS A 6 -46.84 0.53 -15.98
C LYS A 6 -45.63 0.48 -16.92
N ASP A 7 -45.86 0.41 -18.23
CA ASP A 7 -44.79 0.34 -19.21
C ASP A 7 -44.05 1.68 -19.33
N LEU A 8 -44.77 2.82 -19.23
CA LEU A 8 -44.16 4.16 -19.25
C LEU A 8 -43.31 4.41 -17.99
N VAL A 9 -43.83 4.07 -16.81
CA VAL A 9 -43.10 4.23 -15.53
C VAL A 9 -41.88 3.30 -15.48
N SER A 10 -41.99 2.08 -16.00
CA SER A 10 -40.83 1.16 -16.05
C SER A 10 -39.77 1.63 -17.05
N HIS A 11 -40.16 2.22 -18.18
CA HIS A 11 -39.25 2.77 -19.16
C HIS A 11 -38.54 4.03 -18.64
N GLU A 12 -39.26 4.92 -17.97
CA GLU A 12 -38.66 6.10 -17.33
C GLU A 12 -37.73 5.72 -16.18
N LEU A 13 -38.11 4.75 -15.33
CA LEU A 13 -37.24 4.25 -14.27
C LEU A 13 -35.99 3.54 -14.78
N GLN A 14 -36.10 2.81 -15.90
CA GLN A 14 -34.91 2.21 -16.54
C GLN A 14 -34.00 3.27 -17.16
N ASN A 15 -34.56 4.26 -17.85
CA ASN A 15 -33.78 5.37 -18.42
C ASN A 15 -33.15 6.24 -17.31
N THR A 16 -33.85 6.48 -16.21
CA THR A 16 -33.32 7.20 -15.05
C THR A 16 -32.20 6.41 -14.38
N LYS A 17 -32.35 5.08 -14.22
CA LYS A 17 -31.27 4.23 -13.70
C LYS A 17 -30.03 4.22 -14.60
N ILE A 18 -30.21 4.16 -15.93
CA ILE A 18 -29.11 4.17 -16.89
C ILE A 18 -28.42 5.54 -16.87
N HIS A 19 -29.17 6.62 -16.84
CA HIS A 19 -28.60 7.97 -16.79
C HIS A 19 -27.88 8.27 -15.47
N PHE A 20 -28.39 7.79 -14.35
CA PHE A 20 -27.70 7.85 -13.05
C PHE A 20 -26.44 6.99 -13.04
N SER A 21 -26.48 5.81 -13.64
CA SER A 21 -25.32 4.91 -13.72
C SER A 21 -24.17 5.52 -14.53
N GLU A 22 -24.43 6.09 -15.70
CA GLU A 22 -23.40 6.73 -16.54
C GLU A 22 -22.81 7.99 -15.92
N LYS A 23 -23.66 8.84 -15.32
CA LYS A 23 -23.19 10.05 -14.64
C LYS A 23 -22.37 9.76 -13.39
N LYS A 24 -22.66 8.66 -12.69
CA LYS A 24 -21.93 8.22 -11.47
C LYS A 24 -20.64 7.49 -11.77
N LEU A 25 -20.52 6.81 -12.89
CA LEU A 25 -19.26 6.18 -13.32
C LEU A 25 -18.13 7.21 -13.54
N ASN A 26 -18.47 8.48 -13.76
CA ASN A 26 -17.53 9.58 -13.96
C ASN A 26 -17.28 10.43 -12.69
N LEU A 27 -18.04 10.23 -11.62
CA LEU A 27 -17.74 10.89 -10.35
C LEU A 27 -16.52 10.22 -9.71
N VAL A 28 -15.38 10.87 -9.88
CA VAL A 28 -14.21 10.58 -9.05
C VAL A 28 -14.60 10.98 -7.63
N PRO A 29 -14.60 10.04 -6.68
CA PRO A 29 -14.84 10.41 -5.29
C PRO A 29 -13.88 11.54 -4.92
N GLU A 30 -14.41 12.59 -4.30
CA GLU A 30 -13.56 13.70 -3.86
C GLU A 30 -12.63 13.24 -2.74
N GLU A 31 -13.10 12.30 -1.92
CA GLU A 31 -12.36 11.73 -0.80
C GLU A 31 -12.60 10.21 -0.73
N ASP A 32 -11.56 9.48 -0.37
CA ASP A 32 -11.53 8.02 -0.38
C ASP A 32 -10.54 7.54 0.70
N LEU A 33 -11.01 6.68 1.59
CA LEU A 33 -10.17 6.00 2.58
C LEU A 33 -10.04 4.53 2.17
N GLY A 34 -8.81 4.03 2.14
CA GLY A 34 -8.51 2.67 1.75
C GLY A 34 -7.64 1.94 2.76
N LEU A 35 -7.90 0.65 2.91
CA LEU A 35 -7.07 -0.27 3.66
C LEU A 35 -6.47 -1.30 2.71
N SER A 36 -5.19 -1.54 2.82
CA SER A 36 -4.49 -2.55 2.02
C SER A 36 -3.80 -3.59 2.88
N VAL A 37 -3.84 -4.83 2.43
CA VAL A 37 -3.11 -5.95 3.01
C VAL A 37 -2.46 -6.76 1.90
N GLY A 38 -1.23 -7.18 2.09
CA GLY A 38 -0.51 -7.92 1.05
C GLY A 38 0.82 -8.45 1.48
N GLY A 39 1.60 -8.85 0.49
CA GLY A 39 2.98 -9.28 0.65
C GLY A 39 3.96 -8.29 0.02
N PHE A 40 5.20 -8.33 0.47
CA PHE A 40 6.27 -7.55 -0.13
C PHE A 40 7.56 -8.36 -0.25
N PHE A 41 8.40 -7.93 -1.17
CA PHE A 41 9.78 -8.35 -1.31
C PHE A 41 10.67 -7.12 -1.20
N HIS A 42 11.74 -7.25 -0.44
CA HIS A 42 12.74 -6.24 -0.19
C HIS A 42 14.11 -6.78 -0.59
N SER A 43 14.74 -6.12 -1.54
CA SER A 43 16.07 -6.48 -2.02
C SER A 43 17.04 -5.33 -1.74
N PRO A 44 17.73 -5.34 -0.60
CA PRO A 44 18.76 -4.35 -0.32
C PRO A 44 19.94 -4.55 -1.25
N HIS A 45 20.43 -3.46 -1.80
CA HIS A 45 21.66 -3.48 -2.60
C HIS A 45 22.88 -3.38 -1.69
N THR A 46 23.15 -4.46 -1.00
CA THR A 46 24.27 -4.61 -0.08
C THR A 46 24.81 -6.03 -0.13
N SER A 47 26.08 -6.19 0.21
CA SER A 47 26.70 -7.50 0.40
C SER A 47 26.25 -8.18 1.70
N TYR A 48 25.66 -7.42 2.63
CA TYR A 48 25.35 -7.88 3.99
C TYR A 48 24.03 -8.66 4.06
N VAL A 49 22.97 -8.21 3.43
CA VAL A 49 21.62 -8.76 3.61
C VAL A 49 21.08 -9.40 2.35
N SER A 50 20.39 -10.54 2.50
CA SER A 50 19.75 -11.25 1.38
C SER A 50 18.41 -10.64 0.99
N LEU A 51 17.77 -11.21 -0.03
CA LEU A 51 16.36 -10.94 -0.36
C LEU A 51 15.48 -11.29 0.83
N MET A 52 14.63 -10.37 1.21
CA MET A 52 13.65 -10.53 2.28
C MET A 52 12.24 -10.55 1.71
N GLY A 53 11.35 -11.24 2.39
CA GLY A 53 9.93 -11.29 2.04
C GLY A 53 9.05 -11.28 3.26
N GLY A 54 7.83 -10.77 3.13
CA GLY A 54 6.95 -10.68 4.28
C GLY A 54 5.58 -10.10 3.97
N ALA A 55 4.94 -9.59 5.00
CA ALA A 55 3.61 -9.00 4.95
C ALA A 55 3.65 -7.47 4.96
N SER A 56 2.66 -6.87 4.34
CA SER A 56 2.47 -5.41 4.34
C SER A 56 1.03 -5.04 4.65
N LEU A 57 0.87 -3.98 5.42
CA LEU A 57 -0.39 -3.32 5.74
C LEU A 57 -0.28 -1.86 5.33
N GLY A 58 -1.38 -1.26 4.88
CA GLY A 58 -1.36 0.15 4.53
C GLY A 58 -2.70 0.81 4.69
N VAL A 59 -2.65 2.10 4.98
CA VAL A 59 -3.79 3.01 4.99
C VAL A 59 -3.58 4.03 3.89
N GLN A 60 -4.58 4.22 3.07
CA GLN A 60 -4.58 5.25 2.04
C GLN A 60 -5.66 6.27 2.34
N TYR A 61 -5.29 7.54 2.31
CA TYR A 61 -6.24 8.64 2.19
C TYR A 61 -6.05 9.32 0.84
N LYS A 62 -7.13 9.49 0.12
CA LYS A 62 -7.12 10.13 -1.18
C LYS A 62 -8.10 11.27 -1.22
N ARG A 63 -7.64 12.41 -1.74
CA ARG A 63 -8.47 13.58 -2.01
C ARG A 63 -8.22 14.04 -3.45
N ARG A 64 -9.25 13.91 -4.30
CA ARG A 64 -9.12 14.11 -5.75
C ARG A 64 -8.03 13.21 -6.35
N ASN A 65 -6.95 13.82 -6.87
CA ASN A 65 -5.80 13.10 -7.41
C ASN A 65 -4.64 12.96 -6.42
N HIS A 66 -4.74 13.57 -5.25
CA HIS A 66 -3.71 13.51 -4.22
C HIS A 66 -3.92 12.26 -3.36
N THR A 67 -2.86 11.53 -3.12
CA THR A 67 -2.91 10.28 -2.35
C THR A 67 -1.85 10.32 -1.26
N PHE A 68 -2.25 10.05 -0.04
CA PHE A 68 -1.37 9.85 1.10
C PHE A 68 -1.41 8.38 1.48
N LEU A 69 -0.24 7.78 1.66
CA LEU A 69 -0.07 6.37 1.96
C LEU A 69 0.73 6.24 3.24
N LEU A 70 0.14 5.62 4.25
CA LEU A 70 0.84 5.16 5.44
C LEU A 70 0.99 3.65 5.32
N ASP A 71 2.22 3.18 5.27
CA ASP A 71 2.53 1.78 5.04
C ASP A 71 3.37 1.23 6.18
N PHE A 72 3.00 0.04 6.61
CA PHE A 72 3.77 -0.77 7.51
C PHE A 72 4.06 -2.11 6.84
N SER A 73 5.30 -2.54 6.85
CA SER A 73 5.70 -3.87 6.37
C SER A 73 6.70 -4.51 7.31
N PHE A 74 6.59 -5.81 7.42
CA PHE A 74 7.58 -6.60 8.14
C PHE A 74 7.88 -7.89 7.37
N GLY A 75 9.12 -8.32 7.39
CA GLY A 75 9.58 -9.49 6.66
C GLY A 75 10.79 -10.13 7.27
N PHE A 76 11.16 -11.23 6.66
CA PHE A 76 12.25 -12.08 7.08
C PHE A 76 13.25 -12.23 5.96
N GLY A 77 14.50 -12.31 6.30
CA GLY A 77 15.60 -12.63 5.40
C GLY A 77 16.77 -13.20 6.18
N LYS A 78 17.84 -13.51 5.46
CA LYS A 78 19.07 -13.97 6.07
C LYS A 78 20.18 -12.97 5.86
N ASP A 79 21.06 -12.90 6.80
CA ASP A 79 22.29 -12.19 6.64
C ASP A 79 23.27 -12.97 5.74
N LYS A 80 24.14 -12.25 5.03
CA LYS A 80 25.15 -12.83 4.11
C LYS A 80 26.56 -12.74 4.64
N VAL A 81 26.79 -11.83 5.55
CA VAL A 81 28.08 -11.58 6.19
C VAL A 81 27.89 -11.02 7.56
N GLU A 82 28.79 -11.37 8.44
CA GLU A 82 28.84 -10.83 9.79
C GLU A 82 29.01 -9.30 9.78
N PHE A 83 28.23 -8.59 10.61
CA PHE A 83 28.37 -7.16 10.80
C PHE A 83 28.01 -6.70 12.22
N GLU A 84 28.68 -5.64 12.67
CA GLU A 84 28.48 -5.04 13.97
C GLU A 84 27.24 -4.13 14.02
N THR A 85 26.50 -4.22 15.12
CA THR A 85 25.40 -3.31 15.47
C THR A 85 25.75 -2.53 16.74
N SER A 86 24.88 -1.63 17.16
CA SER A 86 25.02 -0.92 18.45
C SER A 86 24.92 -1.86 19.66
N ASP A 87 24.23 -2.96 19.50
CA ASP A 87 23.80 -3.83 20.59
C ASP A 87 24.46 -5.22 20.51
N GLY A 88 25.33 -5.47 19.52
CA GLY A 88 26.07 -6.73 19.35
C GLY A 88 26.39 -7.07 17.90
N TRP A 89 26.81 -8.29 17.67
CA TRP A 89 27.16 -8.83 16.36
C TRP A 89 25.98 -9.62 15.76
N ILE A 90 25.81 -9.52 14.46
CA ILE A 90 24.94 -10.38 13.67
C ILE A 90 25.84 -11.29 12.84
N GLU A 91 25.68 -12.60 12.99
CA GLU A 91 26.49 -13.60 12.32
C GLU A 91 25.97 -13.98 10.95
N GLU A 92 26.83 -14.45 10.05
CA GLU A 92 26.43 -14.91 8.72
C GLU A 92 25.39 -16.04 8.80
N GLY A 93 24.27 -15.86 8.13
CA GLY A 93 23.18 -16.82 8.08
C GLY A 93 22.09 -16.64 9.11
N ASP A 94 22.26 -15.68 10.02
CA ASP A 94 21.24 -15.32 11.01
C ASP A 94 19.94 -14.89 10.34
N LEU A 95 18.84 -15.23 11.00
CA LEU A 95 17.52 -14.83 10.56
C LEU A 95 17.24 -13.38 10.99
N LEU A 96 17.10 -12.49 10.01
CA LEU A 96 16.81 -11.08 10.24
C LEU A 96 15.32 -10.79 10.06
N LEU A 97 14.79 -10.02 10.99
CA LEU A 97 13.52 -9.30 10.85
C LEU A 97 13.77 -7.94 10.21
N ASN A 98 12.98 -7.61 9.21
CA ASN A 98 12.93 -6.27 8.63
C ASN A 98 11.59 -5.63 8.95
N GLY A 99 11.63 -4.46 9.59
CA GLY A 99 10.46 -3.61 9.83
C GLY A 99 10.57 -2.32 9.02
N GLN A 100 9.50 -1.91 8.35
CA GLN A 100 9.44 -0.62 7.65
C GLN A 100 8.13 0.08 7.99
N LEU A 101 8.23 1.36 8.33
CA LEU A 101 7.10 2.28 8.47
C LEU A 101 7.34 3.47 7.54
N SER A 102 6.41 3.79 6.67
CA SER A 102 6.59 4.89 5.72
C SER A 102 5.33 5.72 5.51
N LEU A 103 5.55 7.02 5.35
CA LEU A 103 4.55 7.99 4.92
C LEU A 103 4.92 8.49 3.53
N ASN A 104 4.05 8.27 2.57
CA ASN A 104 4.29 8.59 1.17
C ASN A 104 3.18 9.49 0.64
N TYR A 105 3.55 10.39 -0.25
CA TYR A 105 2.63 11.23 -1.01
C TYR A 105 2.74 10.91 -2.48
N GLY A 106 1.60 10.78 -3.16
CA GLY A 106 1.52 10.51 -4.58
C GLY A 106 0.47 11.35 -5.31
N TYR A 107 0.61 11.40 -6.62
CA TYR A 107 -0.37 12.04 -7.49
C TYR A 107 -0.91 11.02 -8.48
N GLN A 108 -2.22 10.77 -8.44
CA GLN A 108 -2.87 9.74 -9.24
C GLN A 108 -3.21 10.23 -10.64
N PHE A 109 -2.69 9.52 -11.63
CA PHE A 109 -3.11 9.62 -13.02
C PHE A 109 -4.05 8.46 -13.34
N ARG A 110 -5.18 8.74 -13.96
CA ARG A 110 -6.05 7.68 -14.47
C ARG A 110 -5.70 7.38 -15.92
N SER A 111 -5.35 6.14 -16.22
CA SER A 111 -5.19 5.68 -17.60
C SER A 111 -6.48 5.08 -18.16
N SER A 112 -7.38 4.56 -17.29
CA SER A 112 -8.68 4.02 -17.67
C SER A 112 -9.64 3.99 -16.47
N SER A 113 -10.90 3.55 -16.68
CA SER A 113 -11.86 3.36 -15.60
C SER A 113 -11.44 2.28 -14.58
N ARG A 114 -10.55 1.36 -14.97
CA ARG A 114 -10.12 0.23 -14.14
C ARG A 114 -8.68 0.33 -13.67
N ILE A 115 -7.85 1.14 -14.33
CA ILE A 115 -6.42 1.23 -14.03
C ILE A 115 -6.09 2.65 -13.61
N ALA A 116 -5.41 2.77 -12.48
CA ALA A 116 -4.86 4.02 -11.97
C ALA A 116 -3.36 3.87 -11.74
N LEU A 117 -2.62 4.91 -12.05
CA LEU A 117 -1.19 5.02 -11.87
C LEU A 117 -0.90 6.16 -10.92
N THR A 118 -0.12 5.90 -9.88
CA THR A 118 0.23 6.89 -8.86
C THR A 118 1.72 6.85 -8.59
N PRO A 119 2.53 7.70 -9.26
CA PRO A 119 3.88 7.96 -8.78
C PRO A 119 3.83 8.57 -7.38
N PHE A 120 4.75 8.16 -6.53
CA PHE A 120 4.83 8.63 -5.17
C PHE A 120 6.27 8.84 -4.71
N ALA A 121 6.43 9.66 -3.69
CA ALA A 121 7.65 9.80 -2.92
C ALA A 121 7.31 10.00 -1.44
N GLY A 122 8.24 9.67 -0.56
CA GLY A 122 8.01 9.79 0.87
C GLY A 122 9.22 9.48 1.71
N MET A 123 8.97 9.39 3.00
CA MET A 123 9.97 9.08 4.00
C MET A 123 9.45 8.05 5.00
N GLY A 124 10.36 7.43 5.71
CA GLY A 124 10.00 6.43 6.69
C GLY A 124 11.15 6.07 7.62
N LEU A 125 10.94 4.99 8.32
CA LEU A 125 11.91 4.32 9.16
C LEU A 125 12.03 2.87 8.69
N SER A 126 13.23 2.35 8.69
CA SER A 126 13.50 0.94 8.41
C SER A 126 14.39 0.37 9.49
N SER A 127 14.14 -0.88 9.87
CA SER A 127 14.95 -1.59 10.87
C SER A 127 15.30 -2.98 10.39
N TYR A 128 16.48 -3.43 10.78
CA TYR A 128 16.86 -4.83 10.82
C TYR A 128 17.08 -5.24 12.28
N GLU A 129 16.59 -6.40 12.64
CA GLU A 129 16.66 -6.93 13.99
C GLU A 129 16.91 -8.45 13.90
N LEU A 130 17.74 -8.97 14.78
CA LEU A 130 17.99 -10.40 14.85
C LEU A 130 16.74 -11.13 15.34
N SER A 131 16.32 -12.18 14.62
CA SER A 131 15.22 -13.05 15.04
C SER A 131 15.81 -14.26 15.79
N ALA A 132 16.38 -14.04 16.94
CA ALA A 132 16.87 -15.11 17.80
C ALA A 132 15.90 -15.35 18.96
N ASP A 133 15.86 -16.59 19.43
CA ASP A 133 15.38 -16.89 20.80
C ASP A 133 16.42 -16.36 21.79
N VAL A 134 16.31 -15.07 22.09
CA VAL A 134 17.21 -14.39 23.03
C VAL A 134 16.61 -14.56 24.42
N ASP A 135 17.45 -14.89 25.40
CA ASP A 135 17.04 -14.92 26.81
C ASP A 135 16.47 -13.54 27.21
N GLU A 136 15.45 -13.50 28.06
CA GLU A 136 14.69 -12.29 28.42
C GLU A 136 15.55 -11.09 28.89
N ASP A 137 16.79 -11.32 29.25
CA ASP A 137 17.75 -10.31 29.73
C ASP A 137 18.79 -9.88 28.68
N GLU A 138 18.75 -10.43 27.46
CA GLU A 138 19.71 -10.11 26.39
C GLU A 138 19.18 -9.04 25.44
N VAL A 139 20.04 -8.08 25.11
CA VAL A 139 19.69 -7.00 24.14
C VAL A 139 19.79 -7.53 22.73
N VAL A 140 18.66 -7.52 22.01
CA VAL A 140 18.61 -8.00 20.63
C VAL A 140 19.32 -7.03 19.69
N PRO A 141 20.35 -7.49 18.96
CA PRO A 141 21.05 -6.65 18.00
C PRO A 141 20.14 -6.11 16.91
N ARG A 142 20.14 -4.79 16.73
CA ARG A 142 19.30 -4.12 15.74
C ARG A 142 19.99 -2.94 15.05
N LYS A 143 19.61 -2.69 13.81
CA LYS A 143 19.96 -1.47 13.06
C LYS A 143 18.67 -0.77 12.66
N MET A 144 18.57 0.52 12.95
CA MET A 144 17.43 1.33 12.56
C MET A 144 17.91 2.62 11.90
N GLY A 145 17.16 3.09 10.91
CA GLY A 145 17.50 4.33 10.23
C GLY A 145 16.34 4.94 9.45
N PRO A 146 16.43 6.26 9.18
CA PRO A 146 15.48 6.95 8.31
C PRO A 146 15.61 6.47 6.87
N SER A 147 14.50 6.44 6.15
CA SER A 147 14.43 6.06 4.75
C SER A 147 13.77 7.14 3.89
N LEU A 148 14.24 7.24 2.65
CA LEU A 148 13.59 8.00 1.57
C LEU A 148 13.06 6.99 0.55
N ASN A 149 11.81 7.16 0.14
CA ASN A 149 11.13 6.23 -0.74
C ASN A 149 10.65 6.95 -1.99
N ALA A 150 10.75 6.29 -3.16
CA ALA A 150 10.17 6.77 -4.41
C ALA A 150 9.76 5.60 -5.29
N GLY A 151 8.59 5.68 -5.90
CA GLY A 151 8.09 4.57 -6.70
C GLY A 151 6.78 4.84 -7.41
N LEU A 152 6.10 3.76 -7.75
CA LEU A 152 4.89 3.77 -8.54
C LEU A 152 3.86 2.82 -7.95
N CYS A 153 2.61 3.27 -7.78
CA CYS A 153 1.49 2.38 -7.52
C CYS A 153 0.71 2.16 -8.82
N LEU A 154 0.47 0.92 -9.15
CA LEU A 154 -0.44 0.48 -10.20
C LEU A 154 -1.64 -0.18 -9.53
N ASP A 155 -2.80 0.49 -9.59
CA ASP A 155 -4.05 0.00 -9.02
C ASP A 155 -4.97 -0.53 -10.11
N TRP A 156 -5.32 -1.80 -10.02
CA TRP A 156 -6.30 -2.44 -10.91
C TRP A 156 -7.60 -2.71 -10.16
N THR A 157 -8.67 -2.00 -10.56
CA THR A 157 -10.01 -2.18 -10.01
C THR A 157 -10.71 -3.33 -10.71
N PHE A 158 -10.93 -4.44 -10.00
CA PHE A 158 -11.64 -5.61 -10.54
C PHE A 158 -13.10 -5.66 -10.09
N ARG A 159 -13.47 -4.97 -9.00
CA ARG A 159 -14.84 -4.87 -8.53
C ARG A 159 -15.12 -3.46 -8.01
N GLN A 160 -16.26 -2.94 -8.43
CA GLN A 160 -16.80 -1.67 -7.94
C GLN A 160 -18.27 -1.87 -7.65
N ASN A 161 -18.67 -1.68 -6.42
CA ASN A 161 -20.06 -1.68 -6.01
C ASN A 161 -20.45 -0.24 -5.68
N VAL A 162 -21.61 0.17 -6.18
CA VAL A 162 -22.25 1.43 -5.81
C VAL A 162 -23.53 1.05 -5.08
N ASP A 163 -23.58 1.30 -3.80
CA ASP A 163 -24.77 1.09 -2.98
C ASP A 163 -25.41 2.45 -2.70
N ILE A 164 -26.64 2.61 -3.12
CA ILE A 164 -27.42 3.81 -2.85
C ILE A 164 -28.23 3.48 -1.61
N ARG A 165 -27.71 3.80 -0.44
CA ARG A 165 -28.43 3.68 0.81
C ARG A 165 -29.04 5.02 1.13
N ASP A 166 -30.32 4.97 1.52
CA ASP A 166 -31.17 5.97 2.14
C ASP A 166 -31.95 6.96 1.26
N GLU A 167 -33.07 7.36 1.85
CA GLU A 167 -33.95 8.44 1.43
C GLU A 167 -33.21 9.79 1.32
N PHE A 168 -32.01 9.91 1.92
CA PHE A 168 -31.15 11.11 1.89
C PHE A 168 -30.09 11.09 0.80
N GLY A 169 -30.02 10.05 -0.03
CA GLY A 169 -29.15 10.01 -1.20
C GLY A 169 -27.66 9.79 -0.91
N TYR A 170 -27.30 9.25 0.24
CA TYR A 170 -25.93 8.82 0.50
C TYR A 170 -25.50 7.72 -0.46
N ILE A 171 -24.40 7.94 -1.13
CA ILE A 171 -23.82 7.01 -2.09
C ILE A 171 -22.61 6.38 -1.42
N ASN A 172 -22.74 5.12 -1.05
CA ASN A 172 -21.56 4.34 -0.64
C ASN A 172 -20.96 3.67 -1.87
N GLN A 173 -19.72 4.00 -2.18
CA GLN A 173 -18.98 3.38 -3.26
C GLN A 173 -17.83 2.57 -2.69
N ASN A 174 -17.91 1.26 -2.86
CA ASN A 174 -16.90 0.33 -2.39
C ASN A 174 -16.11 -0.19 -3.58
N ARG A 175 -14.78 -0.03 -3.56
CA ARG A 175 -13.88 -0.51 -4.61
C ARG A 175 -12.96 -1.57 -4.06
N ARG A 176 -12.78 -2.64 -4.84
CA ARG A 176 -11.79 -3.68 -4.58
C ARG A 176 -10.75 -3.65 -5.68
N GLN A 177 -9.50 -3.52 -5.27
CA GLN A 177 -8.38 -3.32 -6.19
C GLN A 177 -7.23 -4.25 -5.82
N ILE A 178 -6.48 -4.63 -6.85
CA ILE A 178 -5.14 -5.20 -6.66
C ILE A 178 -4.15 -4.07 -6.93
N ARG A 179 -3.25 -3.85 -5.99
CA ARG A 179 -2.17 -2.88 -6.08
C ARG A 179 -0.84 -3.59 -6.27
N ILE A 180 -0.09 -3.18 -7.28
CA ILE A 180 1.31 -3.55 -7.46
C ILE A 180 2.14 -2.29 -7.28
N ARG A 181 3.13 -2.34 -6.38
CA ARG A 181 3.92 -1.17 -6.02
C ARG A 181 5.42 -1.47 -6.02
N PRO A 182 6.10 -1.29 -7.16
CA PRO A 182 7.56 -1.23 -7.21
C PRO A 182 8.04 0.12 -6.69
N TYR A 183 9.07 0.11 -5.83
CA TYR A 183 9.67 1.34 -5.32
C TYR A 183 11.13 1.13 -4.90
N PHE A 184 11.88 2.21 -4.92
CA PHE A 184 13.21 2.30 -4.37
C PHE A 184 13.15 2.95 -2.99
N SER A 185 13.94 2.41 -2.07
CA SER A 185 14.20 3.00 -0.77
C SER A 185 15.68 3.28 -0.65
N LEU A 186 16.01 4.42 -0.04
CA LEU A 186 17.35 4.75 0.38
C LEU A 186 17.32 4.91 1.90
N VAL A 187 17.91 3.97 2.60
CA VAL A 187 17.91 3.92 4.07
C VAL A 187 19.27 4.29 4.59
N HIS A 188 19.32 5.17 5.60
CA HIS A 188 20.56 5.53 6.25
C HIS A 188 20.67 4.80 7.60
N TYR A 189 21.55 3.81 7.67
CA TYR A 189 21.88 3.13 8.92
C TYR A 189 23.14 3.74 9.52
N HIS A 190 23.12 3.97 10.83
CA HIS A 190 24.32 4.42 11.53
C HIS A 190 25.41 3.33 11.52
N GLY A 191 26.67 3.76 11.50
CA GLY A 191 27.85 2.87 11.47
C GLY A 191 28.25 2.48 10.05
N GLU A 192 28.78 1.29 9.89
CA GLU A 192 29.44 0.81 8.67
C GLU A 192 28.51 0.69 7.45
N LEU A 193 27.21 0.40 7.69
CA LEU A 193 26.26 0.24 6.59
C LEU A 193 25.98 1.55 5.83
N GLY A 194 26.00 2.70 6.52
CA GLY A 194 25.75 4.00 5.88
C GLY A 194 24.44 4.06 5.10
N TRP A 195 24.51 4.54 3.86
CA TRP A 195 23.36 4.61 2.96
C TRP A 195 23.20 3.31 2.17
N VAL A 196 22.08 2.63 2.39
CA VAL A 196 21.71 1.37 1.72
C VAL A 196 20.56 1.61 0.76
N PRO A 197 20.80 1.60 -0.56
CA PRO A 197 19.73 1.58 -1.54
C PRO A 197 19.09 0.19 -1.57
N SER A 198 17.78 0.15 -1.75
CA SER A 198 17.04 -1.11 -1.88
C SER A 198 15.92 -0.99 -2.89
N PHE A 199 15.63 -2.09 -3.56
CA PHE A 199 14.47 -2.23 -4.43
C PHE A 199 13.40 -3.04 -3.74
N ASN A 200 12.18 -2.56 -3.80
CA ASN A 200 11.03 -3.16 -3.14
C ASN A 200 9.92 -3.40 -4.14
N ILE A 201 9.20 -4.48 -3.97
CA ILE A 201 7.95 -4.75 -4.68
C ILE A 201 6.90 -5.20 -3.65
N SER A 202 5.76 -4.55 -3.62
CA SER A 202 4.61 -5.04 -2.85
C SER A 202 3.43 -5.34 -3.76
N VAL A 203 2.69 -6.41 -3.41
CA VAL A 203 1.43 -6.77 -4.05
C VAL A 203 0.39 -6.84 -2.94
N SER A 204 -0.63 -6.02 -3.01
CA SER A 204 -1.64 -5.91 -1.97
C SER A 204 -3.05 -5.88 -2.54
N PHE A 205 -3.98 -6.33 -1.71
CA PHE A 205 -5.41 -6.15 -1.92
C PHE A 205 -5.84 -4.88 -1.21
N LEU A 206 -6.50 -3.97 -1.94
CA LEU A 206 -6.94 -2.68 -1.44
C LEU A 206 -8.47 -2.62 -1.46
N ILE A 207 -9.05 -2.24 -0.34
CA ILE A 207 -10.48 -1.94 -0.20
C ILE A 207 -10.60 -0.45 0.10
N ASN A 208 -11.32 0.26 -0.74
CA ASN A 208 -11.59 1.68 -0.58
C ASN A 208 -13.07 1.89 -0.28
N GLU A 209 -13.36 2.74 0.69
CA GLU A 209 -14.68 3.27 0.97
C GLU A 209 -14.70 4.78 0.73
N LEU A 210 -15.75 5.26 0.08
CA LEU A 210 -16.04 6.69 -0.03
C LEU A 210 -16.49 7.24 1.32
N LEU A 211 -15.91 8.35 1.71
CA LEU A 211 -16.33 9.15 2.84
C LEU A 211 -17.29 10.25 2.40
#